data_8ac7e2fd4320b9f0fd602e5dce854f8d
#
_entry.id   8ac7e2fd4320b9f0fd602e5dce854f8d
#
_cell.length_a   1.000
_cell.length_b   1.000
_cell.length_c   1.000
_cell.angle_alpha   90.00
_cell.angle_beta   90.00
_cell.angle_gamma   90.00
#
_symmetry.space_group_name_H-M   'P 1'
#
loop_
_entity.id
_entity.type
_entity.pdbx_description
1 polymer ?
#
loop_
_entity_poly.entity_id
_entity_poly.type
_entity_poly.pdbx_seq_one_letter_code
_entity_poly.pdbx_strand_id
1 'polypeptide(L)'
;MEIKRNKLTFEEYNRVFECIYGFMKKLEIPNIKKSMWKLEFMTSSKSDQIMVQRVSNRAEKLNENIIGGYTAVLPFYINYLSSARTEDALLRITEPLDILAKKFEEEMHNNFISISFPDDIVPQRLEMVVNPGSTTLENGMTVFTAMYQLTYYKKGAFE
;
A
#
# COMPACT_ATOMS: atom_id res chain seq x y z
N MET A 1 -17.38 -30.49 6.78
CA MET A 1 -16.02 -29.89 6.96
C MET A 1 -16.10 -28.39 6.83
N GLU A 2 -15.89 -27.69 7.92
CA GLU A 2 -15.84 -26.22 7.86
C GLU A 2 -14.53 -25.76 7.24
N ILE A 3 -14.63 -25.04 6.14
CA ILE A 3 -13.48 -24.37 5.56
C ILE A 3 -13.21 -23.11 6.40
N LYS A 4 -12.17 -23.14 7.22
CA LYS A 4 -11.73 -21.92 7.92
C LYS A 4 -11.39 -20.84 6.89
N ARG A 5 -12.20 -19.80 6.84
CA ARG A 5 -11.93 -18.65 6.01
C ARG A 5 -10.98 -17.72 6.77
N ASN A 6 -9.70 -17.80 6.45
CA ASN A 6 -8.68 -16.89 7.01
C ASN A 6 -8.59 -15.57 6.24
N LYS A 7 -9.64 -15.21 5.51
CA LYS A 7 -9.67 -14.00 4.70
C LYS A 7 -10.27 -12.83 5.48
N LEU A 8 -9.72 -11.64 5.27
CA LEU A 8 -10.33 -10.42 5.75
C LEU A 8 -11.61 -10.14 4.98
N THR A 9 -12.60 -9.54 5.66
CA THR A 9 -13.76 -9.02 4.96
C THR A 9 -13.35 -7.83 4.09
N PHE A 10 -14.07 -7.63 2.99
CA PHE A 10 -13.84 -6.50 2.10
C PHE A 10 -14.01 -5.16 2.83
N GLU A 11 -15.00 -5.09 3.73
CA GLU A 11 -15.26 -3.92 4.55
C GLU A 11 -14.08 -3.56 5.45
N GLU A 12 -13.52 -4.54 6.17
CA GLU A 12 -12.37 -4.30 7.03
C GLU A 12 -11.14 -3.89 6.22
N TYR A 13 -10.88 -4.57 5.09
CA TYR A 13 -9.77 -4.21 4.20
C TYR A 13 -9.88 -2.74 3.80
N ASN A 14 -11.03 -2.31 3.30
CA ASN A 14 -11.21 -0.94 2.87
C ASN A 14 -11.08 0.07 4.01
N ARG A 15 -11.64 -0.23 5.17
CA ARG A 15 -11.58 0.63 6.34
C ARG A 15 -10.14 0.91 6.77
N VAL A 16 -9.32 -0.13 6.81
CA VAL A 16 -7.91 0.00 7.21
C VAL A 16 -7.07 0.61 6.07
N PHE A 17 -7.32 0.18 4.85
CA PHE A 17 -6.61 0.68 3.68
C PHE A 17 -6.80 2.19 3.47
N GLU A 18 -7.98 2.71 3.70
CA GLU A 18 -8.27 4.16 3.58
C GLU A 18 -7.35 4.99 4.48
N CYS A 19 -7.01 4.48 5.66
CA CYS A 19 -6.11 5.18 6.58
C CYS A 19 -4.70 5.32 5.96
N ILE A 20 -4.20 4.26 5.35
CA ILE A 20 -2.88 4.26 4.69
C ILE A 20 -2.92 5.15 3.45
N TYR A 21 -3.95 5.02 2.64
CA TYR A 21 -4.09 5.80 1.40
C TYR A 21 -4.18 7.29 1.70
N GLY A 22 -4.95 7.67 2.72
CA GLY A 22 -5.02 9.06 3.18
C GLY A 22 -3.66 9.59 3.64
N PHE A 23 -2.89 8.78 4.35
CA PHE A 23 -1.53 9.14 4.76
C PHE A 23 -0.62 9.35 3.54
N MET A 24 -0.63 8.41 2.59
CA MET A 24 0.22 8.51 1.39
C MET A 24 -0.06 9.76 0.58
N LYS A 25 -1.33 10.13 0.43
CA LYS A 25 -1.73 11.33 -0.33
C LYS A 25 -1.27 12.63 0.32
N LYS A 26 -1.00 12.63 1.62
CA LYS A 26 -0.52 13.81 2.36
C LYS A 26 0.99 13.92 2.37
N LEU A 27 1.71 12.87 1.98
CA LEU A 27 3.17 12.88 1.97
C LEU A 27 3.70 13.83 0.88
N GLU A 28 4.73 14.56 1.23
CA GLU A 28 5.49 15.36 0.27
C GLU A 28 6.66 14.52 -0.24
N ILE A 29 6.53 14.03 -1.46
CA ILE A 29 7.56 13.25 -2.14
C ILE A 29 8.06 14.08 -3.32
N PRO A 30 9.38 14.27 -3.47
CA PRO A 30 9.92 15.02 -4.60
C PRO A 30 9.42 14.47 -5.95
N ASN A 31 9.01 15.37 -6.83
CA ASN A 31 8.49 15.07 -8.17
C ASN A 31 7.11 14.35 -8.19
N ILE A 32 6.48 14.17 -7.05
CA ILE A 32 5.13 13.59 -6.96
C ILE A 32 4.14 14.69 -6.57
N LYS A 33 3.21 14.96 -7.47
CA LYS A 33 2.10 15.90 -7.23
C LYS A 33 0.90 15.12 -6.67
N LYS A 34 0.12 15.76 -5.82
CA LYS A 34 -1.10 15.13 -5.25
C LYS A 34 -2.07 14.65 -6.33
N SER A 35 -2.13 15.36 -7.47
CA SER A 35 -3.00 14.99 -8.59
C SER A 35 -2.55 13.71 -9.31
N MET A 36 -1.33 13.23 -9.09
CA MET A 36 -0.83 12.00 -9.70
C MET A 36 -1.38 10.74 -9.03
N TRP A 37 -1.85 10.82 -7.80
CA TRP A 37 -2.39 9.68 -7.06
C TRP A 37 -3.75 9.25 -7.63
N LYS A 38 -3.84 7.98 -8.00
CA LYS A 38 -5.08 7.34 -8.50
C LYS A 38 -5.35 6.07 -7.73
N LEU A 39 -6.63 5.79 -7.48
CA LEU A 39 -7.04 4.56 -6.83
C LEU A 39 -7.64 3.62 -7.88
N GLU A 40 -7.08 2.43 -8.00
CA GLU A 40 -7.54 1.32 -8.87
C GLU A 40 -7.47 1.60 -10.39
N PHE A 41 -7.55 2.83 -10.84
CA PHE A 41 -7.61 3.15 -12.26
C PHE A 41 -6.50 4.07 -12.69
N MET A 42 -5.86 3.73 -13.80
CA MET A 42 -5.02 4.66 -14.53
C MET A 42 -5.89 5.41 -15.52
N THR A 43 -5.71 6.72 -15.62
CA THR A 43 -6.37 7.48 -16.67
C THR A 43 -5.64 7.24 -18.00
N SER A 44 -6.31 7.44 -19.14
CA SER A 44 -5.72 7.30 -20.47
C SER A 44 -4.71 8.41 -20.81
N SER A 45 -4.46 9.33 -19.89
CA SER A 45 -3.48 10.39 -20.04
C SER A 45 -2.07 9.84 -20.20
N LYS A 46 -1.25 10.50 -21.02
CA LYS A 46 0.18 10.18 -21.17
C LYS A 46 1.06 10.81 -20.09
N SER A 47 0.46 11.43 -19.08
CA SER A 47 1.19 12.01 -17.95
C SER A 47 1.53 10.94 -16.92
N ASP A 48 2.57 11.19 -16.13
CA ASP A 48 2.97 10.30 -15.05
C ASP A 48 1.86 10.19 -14.00
N GLN A 49 1.64 8.98 -13.52
CA GLN A 49 0.60 8.66 -12.55
C GLN A 49 1.10 7.65 -11.55
N ILE A 50 0.54 7.70 -10.34
CA ILE A 50 0.74 6.67 -9.34
C ILE A 50 -0.62 6.04 -9.05
N MET A 51 -0.74 4.76 -9.35
CA MET A 51 -1.96 4.01 -9.07
C MET A 51 -1.74 3.11 -7.87
N VAL A 52 -2.60 3.22 -6.87
CA VAL A 52 -2.62 2.31 -5.73
C VAL A 52 -3.68 1.27 -6.00
N GLN A 53 -3.28 0.01 -5.98
CA GLN A 53 -4.15 -1.12 -6.26
C GLN A 53 -4.33 -1.97 -5.02
N ARG A 54 -5.58 -2.16 -4.64
CA ARG A 54 -5.94 -3.03 -3.53
C ARG A 54 -5.86 -4.49 -3.93
N VAL A 55 -5.42 -5.34 -3.02
CA VAL A 55 -5.30 -6.79 -3.24
C VAL A 55 -6.03 -7.51 -2.11
N SER A 56 -7.33 -7.27 -1.99
CA SER A 56 -8.15 -7.80 -0.90
C SER A 56 -8.20 -9.33 -0.87
N ASN A 57 -8.07 -9.98 -2.03
CA ASN A 57 -8.07 -11.44 -2.12
C ASN A 57 -6.82 -12.10 -1.52
N ARG A 58 -5.77 -11.33 -1.24
CA ARG A 58 -4.54 -11.80 -0.59
C ARG A 58 -4.42 -11.34 0.86
N ALA A 59 -5.38 -10.57 1.34
CA ALA A 59 -5.43 -10.15 2.73
C ALA A 59 -5.87 -11.32 3.61
N GLU A 60 -5.14 -11.56 4.71
CA GLU A 60 -5.35 -12.76 5.54
C GLU A 60 -5.35 -12.44 7.02
N LYS A 61 -6.16 -13.21 7.75
CA LYS A 61 -6.07 -13.29 9.20
C LYS A 61 -5.07 -14.39 9.53
N LEU A 62 -4.13 -14.11 10.41
CA LEU A 62 -3.17 -15.10 10.86
C LEU A 62 -3.63 -15.69 12.19
N ASN A 63 -3.26 -15.33 13.30
CA ASN A 63 -3.53 -15.95 14.59
C ASN A 63 -4.77 -15.36 15.26
N GLU A 64 -5.88 -16.05 15.22
CA GLU A 64 -7.09 -15.62 15.93
C GLU A 64 -7.11 -16.22 17.34
N ASN A 65 -7.33 -15.37 18.35
CA ASN A 65 -7.44 -15.82 19.73
C ASN A 65 -8.90 -16.06 20.15
N ILE A 66 -9.10 -16.59 21.35
CA ILE A 66 -10.43 -16.99 21.84
C ILE A 66 -11.39 -15.81 22.05
N ILE A 67 -10.88 -14.60 22.18
CA ILE A 67 -11.70 -13.38 22.35
C ILE A 67 -11.95 -12.66 20.99
N GLY A 68 -11.54 -13.29 19.89
CA GLY A 68 -11.81 -12.78 18.56
C GLY A 68 -10.77 -11.82 18.00
N GLY A 69 -9.69 -11.54 18.75
CA GLY A 69 -8.58 -10.73 18.26
C GLY A 69 -7.70 -11.55 17.30
N TYR A 70 -7.09 -10.90 16.34
CA TYR A 70 -6.23 -11.58 15.36
C TYR A 70 -5.18 -10.64 14.77
N THR A 71 -4.10 -11.24 14.29
CA THR A 71 -3.12 -10.53 13.46
C THR A 71 -3.58 -10.65 12.00
N ALA A 72 -3.51 -9.55 11.27
CA ALA A 72 -3.92 -9.50 9.88
C ALA A 72 -2.79 -8.95 9.01
N VAL A 73 -2.79 -9.39 7.76
CA VAL A 73 -1.85 -8.97 6.73
C VAL A 73 -2.65 -8.35 5.59
N LEU A 74 -2.33 -7.12 5.25
CA LEU A 74 -3.04 -6.32 4.25
C LEU A 74 -2.05 -5.85 3.18
N PRO A 75 -1.97 -6.56 2.03
CA PRO A 75 -1.10 -6.15 0.94
C PRO A 75 -1.78 -5.15 0.01
N PHE A 76 -0.94 -4.35 -0.65
CA PHE A 76 -1.39 -3.46 -1.73
C PHE A 76 -0.23 -3.22 -2.70
N TYR A 77 -0.56 -2.95 -3.96
CA TYR A 77 0.43 -2.58 -4.97
C TYR A 77 0.44 -1.08 -5.18
N ILE A 78 1.62 -0.55 -5.47
CA ILE A 78 1.79 0.79 -5.99
C ILE A 78 2.44 0.68 -7.36
N ASN A 79 1.74 1.21 -8.37
CA ASN A 79 2.19 1.22 -9.75
C ASN A 79 2.52 2.66 -10.13
N TYR A 80 3.77 2.89 -10.50
CA TYR A 80 4.18 4.20 -11.01
C TYR A 80 4.25 4.13 -12.54
N LEU A 81 3.38 4.87 -13.20
CA LEU A 81 3.35 4.96 -14.64
C LEU A 81 4.18 6.15 -15.08
N SER A 82 5.19 5.91 -15.91
CA SER A 82 6.10 6.94 -16.38
C SER A 82 6.18 7.01 -17.88
N SER A 83 6.24 8.25 -18.37
CA SER A 83 6.51 8.56 -19.78
C SER A 83 8.01 8.78 -20.06
N ALA A 84 8.89 8.57 -19.06
CA ALA A 84 10.32 8.79 -19.22
C ALA A 84 10.91 7.94 -20.34
N ARG A 85 11.78 8.54 -21.15
CA ARG A 85 12.40 7.91 -22.31
C ARG A 85 13.93 7.86 -22.22
N THR A 86 14.53 8.68 -21.34
CA THR A 86 15.98 8.70 -21.19
C THR A 86 16.42 7.68 -20.14
N GLU A 87 17.61 7.13 -20.32
CA GLU A 87 18.19 6.19 -19.37
C GLU A 87 18.31 6.78 -17.97
N ASP A 88 18.79 8.02 -17.86
CA ASP A 88 18.92 8.71 -16.56
C ASP A 88 17.56 8.88 -15.88
N ALA A 89 16.51 9.24 -16.62
CA ALA A 89 15.17 9.39 -16.07
C ALA A 89 14.61 8.04 -15.60
N LEU A 90 14.85 6.97 -16.36
CA LEU A 90 14.40 5.62 -15.99
C LEU A 90 15.11 5.11 -14.73
N LEU A 91 16.39 5.42 -14.55
CA LEU A 91 17.15 5.04 -13.36
C LEU A 91 16.63 5.72 -12.09
N ARG A 92 16.06 6.92 -12.21
CA ARG A 92 15.57 7.70 -11.08
C ARG A 92 14.09 7.48 -10.77
N ILE A 93 13.38 6.77 -11.64
CA ILE A 93 11.94 6.66 -11.54
C ILE A 93 11.48 5.83 -10.33
N THR A 94 12.35 4.96 -9.83
CA THR A 94 12.06 4.18 -8.63
C THR A 94 12.26 4.96 -7.34
N GLU A 95 12.93 6.12 -7.38
CA GLU A 95 13.19 6.94 -6.19
C GLU A 95 11.91 7.27 -5.39
N PRO A 96 10.79 7.67 -6.02
CA PRO A 96 9.56 7.94 -5.26
C PRO A 96 9.06 6.73 -4.50
N LEU A 97 9.18 5.53 -5.07
CA LEU A 97 8.75 4.30 -4.41
C LEU A 97 9.68 3.94 -3.24
N ASP A 98 10.98 4.17 -3.39
CA ASP A 98 11.95 3.98 -2.32
C ASP A 98 11.76 4.99 -1.20
N ILE A 99 11.48 6.24 -1.54
CA ILE A 99 11.18 7.30 -0.56
C ILE A 99 9.92 6.92 0.23
N LEU A 100 8.90 6.41 -0.44
CA LEU A 100 7.69 5.95 0.22
C LEU A 100 7.98 4.81 1.20
N ALA A 101 8.82 3.85 0.81
CA ALA A 101 9.24 2.76 1.69
C ALA A 101 9.96 3.29 2.93
N LYS A 102 10.82 4.30 2.77
CA LYS A 102 11.51 4.96 3.89
C LYS A 102 10.54 5.69 4.80
N LYS A 103 9.53 6.35 4.23
CA LYS A 103 8.47 7.01 5.02
C LYS A 103 7.68 6.02 5.85
N PHE A 104 7.39 4.86 5.30
CA PHE A 104 6.74 3.79 6.05
C PHE A 104 7.64 3.27 7.18
N GLU A 105 8.93 3.11 6.91
CA GLU A 105 9.90 2.72 7.94
C GLU A 105 9.97 3.75 9.08
N GLU A 106 9.99 5.04 8.75
CA GLU A 106 9.94 6.11 9.74
C GLU A 106 8.68 6.03 10.61
N GLU A 107 7.52 5.73 9.99
CA GLU A 107 6.27 5.53 10.73
C GLU A 107 6.34 4.35 11.69
N MET A 108 6.95 3.24 11.29
CA MET A 108 7.17 2.11 12.19
C MET A 108 8.00 2.50 13.40
N HIS A 109 9.08 3.26 13.21
CA HIS A 109 9.94 3.72 14.31
C HIS A 109 9.23 4.73 15.21
N ASN A 110 8.27 5.47 14.70
CA ASN A 110 7.50 6.46 15.44
C ASN A 110 6.13 5.95 15.92
N ASN A 111 5.94 4.63 15.96
CA ASN A 111 4.71 3.97 16.40
C ASN A 111 3.46 4.43 15.63
N PHE A 112 3.61 4.71 14.33
CA PHE A 112 2.52 5.08 13.42
C PHE A 112 1.73 6.33 13.85
N ILE A 113 2.41 7.27 14.49
CA ILE A 113 1.76 8.46 15.08
C ILE A 113 1.07 9.35 14.04
N SER A 114 1.56 9.35 12.79
CA SER A 114 1.03 10.19 11.71
C SER A 114 -0.15 9.57 10.97
N ILE A 115 -0.49 8.31 11.24
CA ILE A 115 -1.60 7.61 10.61
C ILE A 115 -2.68 7.36 11.65
N SER A 116 -3.87 7.91 11.40
CA SER A 116 -5.02 7.72 12.30
C SER A 116 -5.75 6.42 11.98
N PHE A 117 -5.37 5.34 12.66
CA PHE A 117 -6.11 4.07 12.57
C PHE A 117 -7.29 4.05 13.53
N PRO A 118 -8.34 3.26 13.24
CA PRO A 118 -9.41 3.01 14.21
C PRO A 118 -8.87 2.40 15.52
N ASP A 119 -9.57 2.61 16.63
CA ASP A 119 -9.11 2.17 17.96
C ASP A 119 -8.91 0.67 18.08
N ASP A 120 -9.64 -0.12 17.29
CA ASP A 120 -9.53 -1.58 17.28
C ASP A 120 -8.35 -2.10 16.43
N ILE A 121 -7.65 -1.22 15.73
CA ILE A 121 -6.53 -1.56 14.86
C ILE A 121 -5.22 -1.09 15.49
N VAL A 122 -4.33 -2.04 15.76
CA VAL A 122 -2.98 -1.76 16.29
C VAL A 122 -1.96 -2.09 15.21
N PRO A 123 -1.45 -1.07 14.48
CA PRO A 123 -0.47 -1.34 13.43
C PRO A 123 0.85 -1.85 14.03
N GLN A 124 1.47 -2.80 13.34
CA GLN A 124 2.71 -3.42 13.78
C GLN A 124 3.85 -3.20 12.78
N ARG A 125 3.58 -3.38 11.49
CA ARG A 125 4.57 -3.26 10.44
C ARG A 125 3.93 -2.69 9.17
N LEU A 126 4.65 -1.82 8.50
CA LEU A 126 4.27 -1.29 7.19
C LEU A 126 5.54 -1.22 6.35
N GLU A 127 5.65 -2.08 5.35
CA GLU A 127 6.90 -2.27 4.64
C GLU A 127 6.71 -2.60 3.17
N MET A 128 7.73 -2.33 2.36
CA MET A 128 7.80 -2.79 0.99
C MET A 128 8.29 -4.24 1.00
N VAL A 129 7.48 -5.16 0.50
CA VAL A 129 7.78 -6.61 0.51
C VAL A 129 8.26 -7.12 -0.84
N VAL A 130 7.99 -6.39 -1.91
CA VAL A 130 8.51 -6.68 -3.25
C VAL A 130 9.08 -5.41 -3.83
N ASN A 131 10.36 -5.45 -4.20
CA ASN A 131 11.05 -4.32 -4.81
C ASN A 131 10.42 -3.94 -6.16
N PRO A 132 10.52 -2.66 -6.56
CA PRO A 132 9.95 -2.23 -7.84
C PRO A 132 10.50 -3.03 -9.02
N GLY A 133 9.58 -3.58 -9.81
CA GLY A 133 9.88 -4.20 -11.09
C GLY A 133 9.23 -3.40 -12.21
N SER A 134 9.76 -3.45 -13.42
CA SER A 134 9.26 -2.67 -14.54
C SER A 134 8.62 -3.51 -15.62
N THR A 135 7.58 -2.96 -16.25
CA THR A 135 6.92 -3.52 -17.42
C THR A 135 6.65 -2.39 -18.41
N THR A 136 7.01 -2.59 -19.68
CA THR A 136 6.74 -1.63 -20.74
C THR A 136 5.37 -1.92 -21.36
N LEU A 137 4.51 -0.92 -21.42
CA LEU A 137 3.19 -1.01 -22.02
C LEU A 137 3.26 -0.80 -23.55
N GLU A 138 2.18 -1.20 -24.25
CA GLU A 138 2.07 -1.05 -25.71
C GLU A 138 2.19 0.39 -26.19
N ASN A 139 1.72 1.36 -25.38
CA ASN A 139 1.84 2.79 -25.70
C ASN A 139 3.25 3.35 -25.46
N GLY A 140 4.21 2.50 -25.08
CA GLY A 140 5.60 2.87 -24.82
C GLY A 140 5.85 3.45 -23.44
N MET A 141 4.85 3.56 -22.58
CA MET A 141 5.02 3.95 -21.19
C MET A 141 5.53 2.79 -20.36
N THR A 142 6.26 3.08 -19.29
CA THR A 142 6.79 2.07 -18.38
C THR A 142 6.05 2.13 -17.05
N VAL A 143 5.64 0.97 -16.55
CA VAL A 143 5.02 0.84 -15.23
C VAL A 143 6.02 0.19 -14.28
N PHE A 144 6.28 0.83 -13.16
CA PHE A 144 7.06 0.26 -12.06
C PHE A 144 6.08 -0.15 -10.96
N THR A 145 6.12 -1.42 -10.59
CA THR A 145 5.20 -2.00 -9.60
C THR A 145 5.99 -2.45 -8.39
N ALA A 146 5.59 -1.98 -7.22
CA ALA A 146 6.09 -2.44 -5.93
C ALA A 146 4.93 -2.93 -5.08
N MET A 147 5.20 -3.91 -4.23
CA MET A 147 4.22 -4.42 -3.28
C MET A 147 4.58 -3.97 -1.87
N TYR A 148 3.60 -3.44 -1.18
CA TYR A 148 3.69 -3.03 0.22
C TYR A 148 2.71 -3.84 1.05
N GLN A 149 2.97 -3.93 2.34
CA GLN A 149 2.13 -4.73 3.23
C GLN A 149 2.06 -4.11 4.61
N LEU A 150 0.83 -3.97 5.11
CA LEU A 150 0.57 -3.63 6.49
C LEU A 150 0.31 -4.92 7.28
N THR A 151 0.97 -5.07 8.42
CA THR A 151 0.64 -6.08 9.42
C THR A 151 0.11 -5.38 10.64
N TYR A 152 -1.05 -5.79 11.14
CA TYR A 152 -1.68 -5.17 12.29
C TYR A 152 -2.37 -6.21 13.16
N TYR A 153 -2.61 -5.84 14.42
CA TYR A 153 -3.44 -6.61 15.32
C TYR A 153 -4.83 -5.96 15.41
N LYS A 154 -5.86 -6.76 15.19
CA LYS A 154 -7.22 -6.33 15.39
C LYS A 154 -7.70 -6.81 16.75
N LYS A 155 -8.14 -5.87 17.58
CA LYS A 155 -8.64 -6.20 18.91
C LYS A 155 -9.94 -6.97 18.83
N GLY A 156 -10.08 -7.94 19.73
CA GLY A 156 -11.34 -8.65 19.91
C GLY A 156 -12.40 -7.77 20.60
N ALA A 157 -13.63 -8.28 20.66
CA ALA A 157 -14.77 -7.53 21.16
C ALA A 157 -14.63 -7.06 22.63
N PHE A 158 -13.77 -7.69 23.39
CA PHE A 158 -13.59 -7.43 24.83
C PHE A 158 -12.22 -6.84 25.20
N GLU A 159 -11.48 -6.37 24.23
CA GLU A 159 -10.19 -5.72 24.45
C GLU A 159 -10.28 -4.20 24.57
#